data_2ae65a796737fd0ca40e88e1c50fc3f8
#
_entry.id   2ae65a796737fd0ca40e88e1c50fc3f8
#
_cell.length_a   1.000
_cell.length_b   1.000
_cell.length_c   1.000
_cell.angle_alpha   90.00
_cell.angle_beta   90.00
_cell.angle_gamma   90.00
#
_symmetry.space_group_name_H-M   'P 1'
#
loop_
_entity.id
_entity.type
_entity.pdbx_description
1 polymer ?
#
loop_
_entity_poly.entity_id
_entity_poly.type
_entity_poly.pdbx_seq_one_letter_code
_entity_poly.pdbx_strand_id
1 'polypeptide(L)'
;MSKIFILSAGTSPDSYNNQLAKHLSNYFDKKGLENVLFDNLYSDIPFLLDTHDDVPEKILEMRKSLEVSEKIIIFSPVYNGGFLAHLKNTLDWLSLAYDENRYSALFKEKKVAVVTTVKGAGGNAQKAFEILSMQLSNYDLQVFEKFHLITKSEHQNEKSILNNRDVIESLNSLSLIHI
;
A
#
# COMPACT_ATOMS: atom_id res chain seq x y z
N MET A 1 -4.57 20.86 -2.10
CA MET A 1 -4.28 19.84 -1.06
C MET A 1 -3.57 18.70 -1.74
N SER A 2 -2.58 18.10 -1.07
CA SER A 2 -1.85 16.97 -1.67
C SER A 2 -2.73 15.73 -1.69
N LYS A 3 -2.71 15.00 -2.80
CA LYS A 3 -3.45 13.75 -2.97
C LYS A 3 -2.77 12.61 -2.22
N ILE A 4 -3.56 11.71 -1.64
CA ILE A 4 -3.07 10.51 -0.96
C ILE A 4 -3.18 9.32 -1.92
N PHE A 5 -2.08 8.63 -2.18
CA PHE A 5 -2.03 7.42 -2.98
C PHE A 5 -2.14 6.19 -2.08
N ILE A 6 -3.19 5.40 -2.26
CA ILE A 6 -3.43 4.18 -1.47
C ILE A 6 -3.22 2.97 -2.37
N LEU A 7 -2.32 2.08 -1.97
CA LEU A 7 -2.00 0.85 -2.69
C LEU A 7 -2.34 -0.37 -1.82
N SER A 8 -3.25 -1.22 -2.27
CA SER A 8 -3.59 -2.44 -1.56
C SER A 8 -3.15 -3.69 -2.31
N ALA A 9 -2.29 -4.47 -1.66
CA ALA A 9 -1.80 -5.75 -2.14
C ALA A 9 -2.61 -6.95 -1.62
N GLY A 10 -3.88 -6.75 -1.27
CA GLY A 10 -4.77 -7.84 -0.91
C GLY A 10 -4.93 -8.85 -2.05
N THR A 11 -4.91 -10.14 -1.76
CA THR A 11 -4.93 -11.23 -2.76
C THR A 11 -6.32 -11.68 -3.20
N SER A 12 -7.35 -11.08 -2.67
CA SER A 12 -8.74 -11.29 -3.09
C SER A 12 -9.55 -10.02 -2.84
N PRO A 13 -10.67 -9.81 -3.56
CA PRO A 13 -11.53 -8.63 -3.36
C PRO A 13 -11.96 -8.42 -1.90
N ASP A 14 -12.19 -9.52 -1.17
CA ASP A 14 -12.65 -9.53 0.21
C ASP A 14 -11.52 -9.73 1.23
N SER A 15 -10.27 -9.61 0.82
CA SER A 15 -9.15 -9.68 1.75
C SER A 15 -9.22 -8.55 2.78
N TYR A 16 -8.76 -8.80 4.00
CA TYR A 16 -8.76 -7.76 5.06
C TYR A 16 -8.01 -6.50 4.64
N ASN A 17 -6.89 -6.64 3.92
CA ASN A 17 -6.16 -5.48 3.41
C ASN A 17 -7.02 -4.64 2.46
N ASN A 18 -7.75 -5.27 1.54
CA ASN A 18 -8.65 -4.55 0.62
C ASN A 18 -9.85 -3.93 1.35
N GLN A 19 -10.43 -4.62 2.33
CA GLN A 19 -11.52 -4.06 3.14
C GLN A 19 -11.06 -2.81 3.91
N LEU A 20 -9.89 -2.87 4.56
CA LEU A 20 -9.33 -1.76 5.32
C LEU A 20 -8.91 -0.59 4.41
N ALA A 21 -8.31 -0.88 3.25
CA ALA A 21 -7.94 0.14 2.28
C ALA A 21 -9.17 0.90 1.75
N LYS A 22 -10.23 0.18 1.40
CA LYS A 22 -11.52 0.77 0.99
C LYS A 22 -12.16 1.60 2.10
N HIS A 23 -12.12 1.08 3.34
CA HIS A 23 -12.61 1.83 4.50
C HIS A 23 -11.86 3.15 4.67
N LEU A 24 -10.53 3.12 4.62
CA LEU A 24 -9.71 4.32 4.80
C LEU A 24 -9.90 5.33 3.67
N SER A 25 -9.99 4.88 2.43
CA SER A 25 -10.31 5.73 1.28
C SER A 25 -11.65 6.45 1.48
N ASN A 26 -12.72 5.72 1.82
CA ASN A 26 -14.03 6.30 2.12
C ASN A 26 -14.00 7.25 3.35
N TYR A 27 -13.17 6.98 4.33
CA TYR A 27 -12.98 7.87 5.48
C TYR A 27 -12.33 9.19 5.06
N PHE A 28 -11.31 9.14 4.20
CA PHE A 28 -10.67 10.34 3.65
C PHE A 28 -11.66 11.17 2.83
N ASP A 29 -12.46 10.54 1.98
CA ASP A 29 -13.50 11.24 1.20
C ASP A 29 -14.47 12.00 2.11
N LYS A 30 -14.94 11.37 3.20
CA LYS A 30 -15.80 12.01 4.20
C LYS A 30 -15.13 13.16 4.94
N LYS A 31 -13.81 13.19 4.99
CA LYS A 31 -13.01 14.27 5.58
C LYS A 31 -12.60 15.35 4.57
N GLY A 32 -12.98 15.20 3.30
CA GLY A 32 -12.60 16.10 2.23
C GLY A 32 -11.11 16.00 1.85
N LEU A 33 -10.47 14.86 2.15
CA LEU A 33 -9.08 14.59 1.79
C LEU A 33 -9.03 13.87 0.44
N GLU A 34 -8.42 14.48 -0.54
CA GLU A 34 -8.29 13.91 -1.88
C GLU A 34 -7.42 12.66 -1.84
N ASN A 35 -7.94 11.54 -2.34
CA ASN A 35 -7.22 10.28 -2.35
C ASN A 35 -7.55 9.44 -3.58
N VAL A 36 -6.74 8.43 -3.85
CA VAL A 36 -6.99 7.42 -4.87
C VAL A 36 -6.57 6.05 -4.36
N LEU A 37 -7.40 5.05 -4.57
CA LEU A 37 -7.14 3.67 -4.17
C LEU A 37 -6.89 2.79 -5.41
N PHE A 38 -5.78 2.06 -5.39
CA PHE A 38 -5.47 0.96 -6.29
C PHE A 38 -5.44 -0.36 -5.52
N ASP A 39 -6.33 -1.25 -5.85
CA ASP A 39 -6.38 -2.63 -5.37
C ASP A 39 -6.31 -3.60 -6.56
N ASN A 40 -6.43 -4.90 -6.31
CA ASN A 40 -6.47 -5.91 -7.37
C ASN A 40 -5.20 -5.95 -8.27
N LEU A 41 -4.03 -5.80 -7.67
CA LEU A 41 -2.74 -5.70 -8.39
C LEU A 41 -2.39 -6.96 -9.17
N TYR A 42 -2.97 -8.11 -8.81
CA TYR A 42 -2.64 -9.43 -9.34
C TYR A 42 -3.37 -9.78 -10.65
N SER A 43 -4.41 -9.04 -11.05
CA SER A 43 -5.16 -9.32 -12.28
C SER A 43 -4.82 -8.41 -13.45
N ASP A 44 -4.39 -7.18 -13.18
CA ASP A 44 -4.28 -6.14 -14.20
C ASP A 44 -2.84 -5.70 -14.48
N ILE A 45 -1.87 -6.24 -13.71
CA ILE A 45 -0.46 -5.88 -13.83
C ILE A 45 0.36 -7.14 -14.14
N PRO A 46 0.85 -7.30 -15.37
CA PRO A 46 1.70 -8.42 -15.75
C PRO A 46 3.04 -8.36 -14.99
N PHE A 47 3.75 -9.48 -14.89
CA PHE A 47 5.11 -9.47 -14.39
C PHE A 47 6.00 -8.63 -15.30
N LEU A 48 6.83 -7.79 -14.68
CA LEU A 48 7.84 -7.02 -15.40
C LEU A 48 8.88 -7.96 -16.00
N LEU A 49 9.07 -7.85 -17.31
CA LEU A 49 10.07 -8.59 -18.09
C LEU A 49 10.92 -7.60 -18.88
N ASP A 50 12.16 -7.93 -19.14
CA ASP A 50 13.08 -7.10 -19.95
C ASP A 50 12.60 -6.85 -21.39
N THR A 51 11.65 -7.67 -21.86
CA THR A 51 11.10 -7.62 -23.22
C THR A 51 9.80 -6.83 -23.33
N HIS A 52 9.38 -6.15 -22.26
CA HIS A 52 8.18 -5.31 -22.34
C HIS A 52 8.48 -4.00 -23.07
N ASP A 53 7.92 -3.87 -24.25
CA ASP A 53 7.97 -2.62 -25.04
C ASP A 53 6.88 -1.63 -24.58
N ASP A 54 5.76 -2.13 -24.03
CA ASP A 54 4.62 -1.32 -23.62
C ASP A 54 4.38 -1.33 -22.12
N VAL A 55 4.10 -0.16 -21.56
CA VAL A 55 3.71 0.00 -20.15
C VAL A 55 2.21 -0.34 -20.00
N PRO A 56 1.82 -1.23 -19.07
CA PRO A 56 0.42 -1.54 -18.85
C PRO A 56 -0.42 -0.29 -18.51
N GLU A 57 -1.64 -0.22 -19.05
CA GLU A 57 -2.55 0.93 -18.84
C GLU A 57 -2.75 1.22 -17.34
N LYS A 58 -2.90 0.19 -16.53
CA LYS A 58 -3.02 0.30 -15.07
C LYS A 58 -1.81 0.98 -14.42
N ILE A 59 -0.61 0.69 -14.90
CA ILE A 59 0.62 1.34 -14.43
C ILE A 59 0.66 2.80 -14.86
N LEU A 60 0.24 3.13 -16.08
CA LEU A 60 0.14 4.52 -16.53
C LEU A 60 -0.84 5.34 -15.68
N GLU A 61 -1.98 4.76 -15.32
CA GLU A 61 -2.96 5.37 -14.41
C GLU A 61 -2.37 5.61 -13.01
N MET A 62 -1.69 4.58 -12.46
CA MET A 62 -1.00 4.68 -11.18
C MET A 62 0.08 5.76 -11.19
N ARG A 63 0.89 5.86 -12.25
CA ARG A 63 1.95 6.87 -12.38
C ARG A 63 1.38 8.29 -12.34
N LYS A 64 0.35 8.58 -13.14
CA LYS A 64 -0.34 9.88 -13.15
C LYS A 64 -0.87 10.26 -11.77
N SER A 65 -1.41 9.28 -11.05
CA SER A 65 -1.92 9.49 -9.69
C SER A 65 -0.80 9.69 -8.66
N LEU A 66 0.29 8.93 -8.80
CA LEU A 66 1.45 9.01 -7.91
C LEU A 66 2.21 10.33 -8.09
N GLU A 67 2.31 10.84 -9.32
CA GLU A 67 2.96 12.11 -9.63
C GLU A 67 2.40 13.28 -8.82
N VAL A 68 1.07 13.36 -8.69
CA VAL A 68 0.38 14.42 -7.96
C VAL A 68 0.17 14.11 -6.46
N SER A 69 0.67 12.98 -5.99
CA SER A 69 0.54 12.55 -4.60
C SER A 69 1.82 12.85 -3.82
N GLU A 70 1.70 13.29 -2.58
CA GLU A 70 2.83 13.49 -1.66
C GLU A 70 2.93 12.37 -0.62
N LYS A 71 1.85 11.64 -0.43
CA LYS A 71 1.70 10.63 0.61
C LYS A 71 1.23 9.33 0.02
N ILE A 72 1.79 8.23 0.55
CA ILE A 72 1.49 6.87 0.10
C ILE A 72 1.08 6.04 1.32
N ILE A 73 0.04 5.22 1.17
CA ILE A 73 -0.32 4.22 2.18
C ILE A 73 -0.35 2.86 1.50
N ILE A 74 0.44 1.93 1.99
CA ILE A 74 0.54 0.58 1.43
C ILE A 74 -0.10 -0.42 2.39
N PHE A 75 -1.12 -1.13 1.93
CA PHE A 75 -1.71 -2.28 2.61
C PHE A 75 -1.09 -3.56 2.06
N SER A 76 -0.34 -4.29 2.87
CA SER A 76 0.33 -5.53 2.45
C SER A 76 0.15 -6.64 3.47
N PRO A 77 -0.40 -7.80 3.10
CA PRO A 77 -0.34 -8.97 3.95
C PRO A 77 1.09 -9.52 4.02
N VAL A 78 1.35 -10.34 5.03
CA VAL A 78 2.64 -11.04 5.20
C VAL A 78 2.51 -12.49 4.78
N TYR A 79 3.34 -12.92 3.82
CA TYR A 79 3.44 -14.30 3.38
C TYR A 79 4.88 -14.80 3.60
N ASN A 80 5.03 -15.86 4.39
CA ASN A 80 6.33 -16.49 4.66
C ASN A 80 7.43 -15.52 5.17
N GLY A 81 7.02 -14.49 5.94
CA GLY A 81 7.94 -13.51 6.50
C GLY A 81 8.39 -12.42 5.52
N GLY A 82 7.70 -12.28 4.39
CA GLY A 82 7.95 -11.24 3.38
C GLY A 82 6.67 -10.56 2.92
N PHE A 83 6.80 -9.52 2.13
CA PHE A 83 5.70 -8.88 1.42
C PHE A 83 5.42 -9.58 0.07
N LEU A 84 4.30 -9.28 -0.56
CA LEU A 84 3.82 -10.04 -1.71
C LEU A 84 4.59 -9.78 -3.00
N ALA A 85 4.72 -10.83 -3.82
CA ALA A 85 5.39 -10.76 -5.12
C ALA A 85 4.76 -9.73 -6.06
N HIS A 86 3.42 -9.66 -6.13
CA HIS A 86 2.75 -8.69 -7.00
C HIS A 86 2.85 -7.25 -6.47
N LEU A 87 3.00 -7.03 -5.17
CA LEU A 87 3.36 -5.71 -4.65
C LEU A 87 4.77 -5.31 -5.13
N LYS A 88 5.74 -6.21 -4.99
CA LYS A 88 7.10 -5.98 -5.50
C LYS A 88 7.09 -5.66 -6.98
N ASN A 89 6.39 -6.46 -7.77
CA ASN A 89 6.21 -6.27 -9.21
C ASN A 89 5.61 -4.89 -9.57
N THR A 90 4.57 -4.48 -8.84
CA THR A 90 3.96 -3.16 -9.04
C THR A 90 4.94 -2.02 -8.73
N LEU A 91 5.68 -2.13 -7.62
CA LEU A 91 6.70 -1.15 -7.26
C LEU A 91 7.83 -1.09 -8.29
N ASP A 92 8.24 -2.23 -8.86
CA ASP A 92 9.24 -2.28 -9.92
C ASP A 92 8.75 -1.55 -11.18
N TRP A 93 7.52 -1.82 -11.63
CA TRP A 93 6.91 -1.10 -12.74
C TRP A 93 6.85 0.41 -12.51
N LEU A 94 6.48 0.85 -11.31
CA LEU A 94 6.38 2.27 -10.96
C LEU A 94 7.74 2.95 -10.81
N SER A 95 8.80 2.18 -10.52
CA SER A 95 10.17 2.71 -10.34
C SER A 95 10.95 2.89 -11.63
N LEU A 96 10.51 2.30 -12.75
CA LEU A 96 11.21 2.42 -14.01
C LEU A 96 11.29 3.87 -14.50
N ALA A 97 12.35 4.17 -15.24
CA ALA A 97 12.48 5.43 -15.96
C ALA A 97 11.60 5.37 -17.22
N TYR A 98 10.58 6.23 -17.24
CA TYR A 98 9.71 6.39 -18.39
C TYR A 98 9.66 7.87 -18.78
N ASP A 99 9.52 8.13 -20.06
CA ASP A 99 9.48 9.49 -20.60
C ASP A 99 10.69 10.31 -20.11
N GLU A 100 10.44 11.47 -19.52
CA GLU A 100 11.48 12.35 -18.95
C GLU A 100 11.85 12.00 -17.51
N ASN A 101 11.13 11.08 -16.87
CA ASN A 101 11.34 10.70 -15.47
C ASN A 101 12.52 9.73 -15.34
N ARG A 102 13.43 10.00 -14.42
CA ARG A 102 14.50 9.09 -14.04
C ARG A 102 13.96 7.93 -13.19
N TYR A 103 14.76 6.88 -13.05
CA TYR A 103 14.48 5.77 -12.15
C TYR A 103 14.06 6.28 -10.76
N SER A 104 12.99 5.72 -10.23
CA SER A 104 12.37 6.07 -8.93
C SER A 104 11.91 7.52 -8.76
N ALA A 105 11.94 8.37 -9.79
CA ALA A 105 11.61 9.79 -9.66
C ALA A 105 10.21 10.05 -9.08
N LEU A 106 9.24 9.18 -9.39
CA LEU A 106 7.86 9.29 -8.89
C LEU A 106 7.74 9.06 -7.38
N PHE A 107 8.69 8.39 -6.76
CA PHE A 107 8.69 8.09 -5.33
C PHE A 107 9.45 9.11 -4.49
N LYS A 108 10.36 9.85 -5.12
CA LYS A 108 11.34 10.70 -4.45
C LYS A 108 10.69 11.62 -3.40
N GLU A 109 11.23 11.55 -2.18
CA GLU A 109 10.84 12.39 -1.04
C GLU A 109 9.38 12.25 -0.55
N LYS A 110 8.59 11.35 -1.14
CA LYS A 110 7.22 11.11 -0.68
C LYS A 110 7.21 10.32 0.62
N LYS A 111 6.23 10.60 1.47
CA LYS A 111 6.05 9.89 2.74
C LYS A 111 5.25 8.63 2.51
N VAL A 112 5.66 7.52 3.15
CA VAL A 112 4.93 6.26 3.05
C VAL A 112 4.67 5.61 4.41
N ALA A 113 3.42 5.18 4.62
CA ALA A 113 3.02 4.34 5.74
C ALA A 113 2.65 2.94 5.26
N VAL A 114 2.90 1.94 6.10
CA VAL A 114 2.56 0.53 5.83
C VAL A 114 1.53 0.05 6.83
N VAL A 115 0.48 -0.58 6.34
CA VAL A 115 -0.52 -1.31 7.11
C VAL A 115 -0.44 -2.78 6.72
N THR A 116 -0.36 -3.67 7.71
CA THR A 116 -0.32 -5.10 7.44
C THR A 116 -1.34 -5.87 8.26
N THR A 117 -1.93 -6.90 7.65
CA THR A 117 -2.80 -7.85 8.34
C THR A 117 -2.18 -9.23 8.32
N VAL A 118 -2.25 -9.94 9.43
CA VAL A 118 -1.75 -11.31 9.55
C VAL A 118 -2.79 -12.21 10.20
N LYS A 119 -2.86 -13.46 9.73
CA LYS A 119 -3.78 -14.47 10.30
C LYS A 119 -3.30 -15.08 11.62
N GLY A 120 -2.04 -14.91 11.97
CA GLY A 120 -1.41 -15.43 13.18
C GLY A 120 -1.12 -14.35 14.20
N ALA A 121 -0.23 -14.66 15.15
CA ALA A 121 0.22 -13.74 16.20
C ALA A 121 1.18 -12.64 15.71
N GLY A 122 1.48 -12.56 14.41
CA GLY A 122 2.29 -11.49 13.84
C GLY A 122 3.80 -11.66 13.97
N GLY A 123 4.30 -12.83 14.39
CA GLY A 123 5.74 -13.03 14.68
C GLY A 123 6.71 -12.72 13.53
N ASN A 124 6.25 -12.82 12.28
CA ASN A 124 7.05 -12.47 11.11
C ASN A 124 6.73 -11.09 10.52
N ALA A 125 5.78 -10.36 11.10
CA ALA A 125 5.32 -9.08 10.55
C ALA A 125 6.39 -8.01 10.65
N GLN A 126 7.12 -7.95 11.75
CA GLN A 126 8.22 -7.00 11.93
C GLN A 126 9.31 -7.20 10.87
N LYS A 127 9.73 -8.46 10.64
CA LYS A 127 10.72 -8.78 9.62
C LYS A 127 10.24 -8.41 8.20
N ALA A 128 8.99 -8.72 7.89
CA ALA A 128 8.40 -8.35 6.60
C ALA A 128 8.34 -6.83 6.40
N PHE A 129 8.03 -6.09 7.46
CA PHE A 129 8.06 -4.62 7.44
C PHE A 129 9.48 -4.08 7.22
N GLU A 130 10.47 -4.63 7.90
CA GLU A 130 11.88 -4.23 7.73
C GLU A 130 12.36 -4.43 6.28
N ILE A 131 12.04 -5.58 5.68
CA ILE A 131 12.37 -5.88 4.28
C ILE A 131 11.65 -4.91 3.33
N LEU A 132 10.37 -4.66 3.55
CA LEU A 132 9.60 -3.71 2.73
C LEU A 132 10.13 -2.29 2.91
N SER A 133 10.42 -1.86 4.13
CA SER A 133 10.95 -0.52 4.43
C SER A 133 12.29 -0.29 3.74
N MET A 134 13.19 -1.27 3.78
CA MET A 134 14.47 -1.20 3.06
C MET A 134 14.23 -1.03 1.56
N GLN A 135 13.30 -1.79 0.98
CA GLN A 135 12.96 -1.67 -0.44
C GLN A 135 12.37 -0.29 -0.78
N LEU A 136 11.47 0.22 0.05
CA LEU A 136 10.85 1.54 -0.14
C LEU A 136 11.88 2.68 0.00
N SER A 137 12.81 2.56 0.95
CA SER A 137 13.90 3.53 1.12
C SER A 137 14.85 3.56 -0.07
N ASN A 138 15.05 2.43 -0.77
CA ASN A 138 15.83 2.40 -2.02
C ASN A 138 15.19 3.20 -3.18
N TYR A 139 13.91 3.53 -3.06
CA TYR A 139 13.19 4.41 -3.98
C TYR A 139 13.15 5.88 -3.51
N ASP A 140 13.95 6.26 -2.52
CA ASP A 140 13.96 7.58 -1.87
C ASP A 140 12.63 7.94 -1.16
N LEU A 141 11.84 6.94 -0.77
CA LEU A 141 10.66 7.13 0.06
C LEU A 141 11.03 7.37 1.52
N GLN A 142 10.35 8.32 2.16
CA GLN A 142 10.44 8.54 3.59
C GLN A 142 9.47 7.58 4.31
N VAL A 143 9.99 6.44 4.77
CA VAL A 143 9.17 5.41 5.42
C VAL A 143 8.86 5.81 6.85
N PHE A 144 7.58 5.76 7.23
CA PHE A 144 7.17 5.97 8.61
C PHE A 144 7.69 4.82 9.49
N GLU A 145 8.34 5.16 10.60
CA GLU A 145 9.07 4.18 11.44
C GLU A 145 8.20 3.07 12.03
N LYS A 146 6.91 3.35 12.21
CA LYS A 146 5.95 2.38 12.75
C LYS A 146 5.00 1.92 11.66
N PHE A 147 4.73 0.63 11.61
CA PHE A 147 3.68 0.07 10.78
C PHE A 147 2.46 -0.31 11.63
N HIS A 148 1.29 -0.26 11.01
CA HIS A 148 0.07 -0.73 11.64
C HIS A 148 -0.07 -2.23 11.44
N LEU A 149 0.13 -2.99 12.50
CA LEU A 149 -0.06 -4.44 12.52
C LEU A 149 -1.43 -4.79 13.07
N ILE A 150 -2.21 -5.52 12.28
CA ILE A 150 -3.52 -6.04 12.66
C ILE A 150 -3.45 -7.56 12.69
N THR A 151 -3.54 -8.14 13.88
CA THR A 151 -3.41 -9.58 14.09
C THR A 151 -4.76 -10.28 14.12
N LYS A 152 -4.77 -11.60 13.94
CA LYS A 152 -5.99 -12.42 14.02
C LYS A 152 -6.70 -12.28 15.37
N SER A 153 -5.97 -12.08 16.47
CA SER A 153 -6.56 -11.89 17.81
C SER A 153 -7.47 -10.66 17.91
N GLU A 154 -7.21 -9.65 17.08
CA GLU A 154 -7.98 -8.40 17.06
C GLU A 154 -9.30 -8.51 16.28
N HIS A 155 -9.50 -9.60 15.51
CA HIS A 155 -10.70 -9.78 14.68
C HIS A 155 -11.29 -11.20 14.72
N GLN A 156 -10.90 -12.05 15.68
CA GLN A 156 -11.22 -13.49 15.71
C GLN A 156 -12.71 -13.82 15.76
N ASN A 157 -13.53 -12.95 16.32
CA ASN A 157 -14.96 -13.18 16.58
C ASN A 157 -15.89 -12.38 15.67
N GLU A 158 -15.37 -11.69 14.65
CA GLU A 158 -16.15 -10.77 13.86
C GLU A 158 -16.33 -11.27 12.42
N LYS A 159 -17.55 -11.12 11.89
CA LYS A 159 -17.85 -11.43 10.49
C LYS A 159 -17.10 -10.56 9.50
N SER A 160 -16.64 -9.40 9.93
CA SER A 160 -15.84 -8.45 9.14
C SER A 160 -14.86 -7.73 10.07
N ILE A 161 -13.64 -7.52 9.59
CA ILE A 161 -12.61 -6.72 10.28
C ILE A 161 -13.09 -5.29 10.56
N LEU A 162 -14.02 -4.79 9.75
CA LEU A 162 -14.60 -3.45 9.88
C LEU A 162 -15.55 -3.29 11.09
N ASN A 163 -15.93 -4.40 11.72
CA ASN A 163 -16.73 -4.37 12.96
C ASN A 163 -15.86 -4.15 14.21
N ASN A 164 -14.56 -4.30 14.08
CA ASN A 164 -13.64 -4.07 15.21
C ASN A 164 -13.33 -2.58 15.36
N ARG A 165 -13.90 -1.97 16.39
CA ARG A 165 -13.79 -0.53 16.65
C ARG A 165 -12.35 -0.09 16.86
N ASP A 166 -11.56 -0.85 17.62
CA ASP A 166 -10.17 -0.49 17.95
C ASP A 166 -9.29 -0.51 16.70
N VAL A 167 -9.48 -1.51 15.81
CA VAL A 167 -8.82 -1.56 14.51
C VAL A 167 -9.16 -0.35 13.67
N ILE A 168 -10.42 0.02 13.60
CA ILE A 168 -10.88 1.16 12.79
C ILE A 168 -10.39 2.49 13.37
N GLU A 169 -10.42 2.68 14.67
CA GLU A 169 -9.90 3.90 15.32
C GLU A 169 -8.38 4.02 15.10
N SER A 170 -7.64 2.94 15.26
CA SER A 170 -6.20 2.89 14.97
C SER A 170 -5.90 3.22 13.51
N LEU A 171 -6.65 2.64 12.58
CA LEU A 171 -6.48 2.91 11.15
C LEU A 171 -6.80 4.37 10.81
N ASN A 172 -7.90 4.91 11.35
CA ASN A 172 -8.29 6.30 11.10
C ASN A 172 -7.28 7.31 11.68
N SER A 173 -6.54 6.93 12.72
CA SER A 173 -5.47 7.76 13.28
C SER A 173 -4.32 8.02 12.30
N LEU A 174 -4.15 7.19 11.27
CA LEU A 174 -3.19 7.44 10.19
C LEU A 174 -3.42 8.78 9.49
N SER A 175 -4.67 9.23 9.43
CA SER A 175 -4.99 10.55 8.88
C SER A 175 -4.34 11.70 9.67
N LEU A 176 -4.16 11.54 10.97
CA LEU A 176 -3.58 12.56 11.86
C LEU A 176 -2.04 12.57 11.82
N ILE A 177 -1.42 11.43 11.52
CA ILE A 177 0.05 11.28 11.55
C ILE A 177 0.67 11.70 10.22
N HIS A 178 -0.09 11.62 9.13
CA HIS A 178 0.40 11.82 7.76
C HIS A 178 -0.17 13.06 7.06
N ILE A 179 -0.99 13.83 7.75
CA ILE A 179 -1.47 15.14 7.31
C ILE A 179 -0.66 16.24 8.04
#